data_d7dbe5028242ebf6fbc9491b7150012d
#
_entry.id   d7dbe5028242ebf6fbc9491b7150012d
#
_cell.length_a   1.000
_cell.length_b   1.000
_cell.length_c   1.000
_cell.angle_alpha   90.00
_cell.angle_beta   90.00
_cell.angle_gamma   90.00
#
_symmetry.space_group_name_H-M   'P 1'
#
loop_
_entity.id
_entity.type
_entity.pdbx_description
1 polymer ?
#
loop_
_entity_poly.entity_id
_entity_poly.type
_entity_poly.pdbx_seq_one_letter_code
_entity_poly.pdbx_strand_id
1 'polypeptide(L)'
;MTGVETGLDSNGRKNRGGHLMEDLVESYIQNAGFTKNETYFKEMYIHEITNRWGIDLSAISNSGKMEKRFDFVIKTDTMIYAIETNFYSSGGSKLNETARSYKTLALEADTIDGFSFVWFTDGKGWTSARNNLEETFDVLENIYNIKDLENGIMNLIFK
;
A
#
# COMPACT_ATOMS: atom_id res chain seq x y z
N MET A 1 -17.17 -15.80 -14.06
CA MET A 1 -16.94 -16.02 -15.21
C MET A 1 -15.54 -16.14 -15.57
N THR A 2 -15.12 -17.07 -15.84
CA THR A 2 -13.76 -17.37 -15.99
C THR A 2 -13.34 -17.60 -17.42
N GLY A 3 -14.28 -17.90 -18.30
CA GLY A 3 -13.96 -18.15 -19.68
C GLY A 3 -13.32 -16.96 -20.36
N VAL A 4 -13.72 -15.78 -20.00
CA VAL A 4 -13.15 -14.57 -20.56
C VAL A 4 -11.70 -14.39 -20.16
N GLU A 5 -11.36 -14.82 -18.96
CA GLU A 5 -10.03 -14.67 -18.45
C GLU A 5 -9.01 -15.60 -19.06
N THR A 6 -9.44 -16.76 -19.48
CA THR A 6 -8.52 -17.74 -20.05
C THR A 6 -7.93 -17.28 -21.37
N GLY A 7 -8.57 -16.34 -22.06
CA GLY A 7 -8.07 -15.82 -23.32
C GLY A 7 -7.12 -14.64 -23.20
N LEU A 8 -6.79 -14.21 -21.99
CA LEU A 8 -5.95 -13.05 -21.80
C LEU A 8 -4.48 -13.35 -22.05
N ASP A 9 -3.79 -12.41 -22.65
CA ASP A 9 -2.36 -12.52 -22.88
C ASP A 9 -1.59 -12.26 -21.57
N SER A 10 -0.29 -12.46 -21.63
CA SER A 10 0.60 -12.31 -20.46
C SER A 10 0.61 -10.90 -19.92
N ASN A 11 0.59 -9.90 -20.81
CA ASN A 11 0.62 -8.51 -20.39
C ASN A 11 -0.67 -8.11 -19.70
N GLY A 12 -1.80 -8.58 -20.22
CA GLY A 12 -3.08 -8.34 -19.60
C GLY A 12 -3.15 -8.93 -18.20
N ARG A 13 -2.57 -10.10 -18.00
CA ARG A 13 -2.54 -10.75 -16.69
C ARG A 13 -1.71 -9.97 -15.69
N LYS A 14 -0.54 -9.47 -16.11
CA LYS A 14 0.33 -8.68 -15.23
C LYS A 14 -0.36 -7.40 -14.79
N ASN A 15 -0.93 -6.69 -15.74
CA ASN A 15 -1.64 -5.45 -15.43
C ASN A 15 -2.86 -5.72 -14.56
N ARG A 16 -3.56 -6.79 -14.85
CA ARG A 16 -4.73 -7.15 -14.08
C ARG A 16 -4.38 -7.52 -12.64
N GLY A 17 -3.25 -8.18 -12.41
CA GLY A 17 -2.82 -8.52 -11.07
C GLY A 17 -2.66 -7.29 -10.19
N GLY A 18 -2.04 -6.23 -10.72
CA GLY A 18 -1.90 -4.97 -10.02
C GLY A 18 -3.23 -4.30 -9.75
N HIS A 19 -4.07 -4.20 -10.77
CA HIS A 19 -5.39 -3.60 -10.63
C HIS A 19 -6.32 -4.39 -9.72
N LEU A 20 -6.24 -5.71 -9.76
CA LEU A 20 -7.06 -6.55 -8.88
C LEU A 20 -6.73 -6.30 -7.41
N MET A 21 -5.46 -6.14 -7.06
CA MET A 21 -5.08 -5.85 -5.68
C MET A 21 -5.59 -4.48 -5.25
N GLU A 22 -5.43 -3.46 -6.09
CA GLU A 22 -5.99 -2.14 -5.80
C GLU A 22 -7.50 -2.18 -5.65
N ASP A 23 -8.19 -2.84 -6.59
CA ASP A 23 -9.65 -2.94 -6.55
C ASP A 23 -10.13 -3.67 -5.31
N LEU A 24 -9.41 -4.72 -4.94
CA LEU A 24 -9.74 -5.48 -3.74
C LEU A 24 -9.60 -4.62 -2.48
N VAL A 25 -8.46 -3.95 -2.35
CA VAL A 25 -8.22 -3.07 -1.19
C VAL A 25 -9.25 -1.96 -1.16
N GLU A 26 -9.56 -1.35 -2.30
CA GLU A 26 -10.56 -0.30 -2.35
C GLU A 26 -11.94 -0.81 -1.88
N SER A 27 -12.33 -2.01 -2.27
CA SER A 27 -13.60 -2.58 -1.83
C SER A 27 -13.66 -2.75 -0.32
N TYR A 28 -12.55 -3.17 0.30
CA TYR A 28 -12.48 -3.27 1.75
C TYR A 28 -12.51 -1.91 2.43
N ILE A 29 -11.88 -0.89 1.84
CA ILE A 29 -11.92 0.48 2.35
C ILE A 29 -13.36 0.99 2.35
N GLN A 30 -14.08 0.79 1.25
CA GLN A 30 -15.48 1.21 1.14
C GLN A 30 -16.37 0.46 2.11
N ASN A 31 -16.17 -0.84 2.25
CA ASN A 31 -16.94 -1.66 3.18
C ASN A 31 -16.70 -1.28 4.64
N ALA A 32 -15.54 -0.70 4.94
CA ALA A 32 -15.23 -0.22 6.28
C ALA A 32 -15.89 1.13 6.59
N GLY A 33 -16.57 1.74 5.62
CA GLY A 33 -17.33 2.97 5.83
C GLY A 33 -16.66 4.25 5.32
N PHE A 34 -15.52 4.13 4.64
CA PHE A 34 -14.84 5.30 4.08
C PHE A 34 -15.45 5.68 2.74
N THR A 35 -15.52 6.97 2.47
CA THR A 35 -16.14 7.52 1.27
C THR A 35 -15.10 8.19 0.37
N LYS A 36 -15.13 7.84 -0.91
CA LYS A 36 -14.15 8.34 -1.89
C LYS A 36 -14.21 9.86 -1.99
N ASN A 37 -13.02 10.47 -2.00
CA ASN A 37 -12.82 11.92 -2.07
C ASN A 37 -13.32 12.68 -0.85
N GLU A 38 -13.68 11.97 0.21
CA GLU A 38 -14.03 12.56 1.50
C GLU A 38 -13.13 12.04 2.61
N THR A 39 -13.12 10.72 2.82
CA THR A 39 -12.32 10.09 3.86
C THR A 39 -11.27 9.14 3.30
N TYR A 40 -11.36 8.77 2.01
CA TYR A 40 -10.23 8.12 1.34
C TYR A 40 -10.05 8.72 -0.05
N PHE A 41 -8.82 8.64 -0.55
CA PHE A 41 -8.42 9.24 -1.82
C PHE A 41 -7.53 8.27 -2.57
N LYS A 42 -7.59 8.29 -3.90
CA LYS A 42 -6.76 7.43 -4.76
C LYS A 42 -5.66 8.24 -5.42
N GLU A 43 -4.50 7.62 -5.57
CA GLU A 43 -3.40 8.15 -6.37
C GLU A 43 -3.00 9.57 -5.93
N MET A 44 -2.78 9.73 -4.65
CA MET A 44 -2.52 11.03 -4.06
C MET A 44 -1.02 11.28 -3.86
N TYR A 45 -0.55 12.42 -4.35
CA TYR A 45 0.85 12.83 -4.17
C TYR A 45 1.07 13.48 -2.82
N ILE A 46 2.33 13.49 -2.38
CA ILE A 46 2.73 14.12 -1.11
C ILE A 46 2.29 15.57 -1.05
N HIS A 47 2.52 16.35 -2.13
CA HIS A 47 2.13 17.75 -2.12
C HIS A 47 0.62 17.96 -1.95
N GLU A 48 -0.17 17.03 -2.48
CA GLU A 48 -1.63 17.11 -2.32
C GLU A 48 -2.05 16.86 -0.88
N ILE A 49 -1.37 15.91 -0.21
CA ILE A 49 -1.60 15.62 1.21
C ILE A 49 -1.25 16.84 2.06
N THR A 50 -0.09 17.42 1.81
CA THR A 50 0.38 18.61 2.53
C THR A 50 -0.58 19.79 2.31
N ASN A 51 -0.99 20.03 1.07
CA ASN A 51 -1.89 21.15 0.76
C ASN A 51 -3.26 20.97 1.38
N ARG A 52 -3.74 19.74 1.42
CA ARG A 52 -5.11 19.48 1.91
C ARG A 52 -5.21 19.53 3.43
N TRP A 53 -4.24 19.01 4.14
CA TRP A 53 -4.32 18.85 5.60
C TRP A 53 -3.26 19.61 6.38
N GLY A 54 -2.37 20.31 5.71
CA GLY A 54 -1.36 21.13 6.37
C GLY A 54 -0.29 20.35 7.11
N ILE A 55 -0.11 19.08 6.79
CA ILE A 55 0.91 18.25 7.43
C ILE A 55 2.25 18.39 6.71
N ASP A 56 3.32 18.46 7.48
CA ASP A 56 4.69 18.55 6.94
C ASP A 56 5.22 17.14 6.67
N LEU A 57 5.39 16.81 5.40
CA LEU A 57 5.91 15.52 4.96
C LEU A 57 7.33 15.62 4.40
N SER A 58 8.06 16.67 4.74
CA SER A 58 9.42 16.87 4.24
C SER A 58 10.40 15.78 4.66
N ALA A 59 10.09 15.04 5.71
CA ALA A 59 10.90 13.91 6.15
C ALA A 59 10.87 12.74 5.16
N ILE A 60 9.91 12.71 4.24
CA ILE A 60 9.80 11.65 3.24
C ILE A 60 10.61 12.04 2.02
N SER A 61 11.79 11.43 1.89
CA SER A 61 12.75 11.80 0.85
C SER A 61 12.49 11.10 -0.48
N ASN A 62 11.80 9.96 -0.46
CA ASN A 62 11.63 9.08 -1.62
C ASN A 62 12.98 8.80 -2.31
N SER A 63 14.04 8.70 -1.54
CA SER A 63 15.41 8.45 -2.01
C SER A 63 15.89 9.49 -3.03
N GLY A 64 15.46 10.74 -2.89
CA GLY A 64 15.83 11.82 -3.80
C GLY A 64 15.18 11.75 -5.17
N LYS A 65 14.25 10.84 -5.37
CA LYS A 65 13.54 10.67 -6.64
C LYS A 65 12.36 11.63 -6.72
N MET A 66 11.61 11.52 -7.82
CA MET A 66 10.40 12.28 -8.00
C MET A 66 9.45 12.09 -6.82
N GLU A 67 8.58 13.06 -6.63
CA GLU A 67 7.62 13.06 -5.56
C GLU A 67 6.84 11.75 -5.47
N LYS A 68 6.67 11.23 -4.26
CA LYS A 68 5.96 9.98 -4.01
C LYS A 68 4.45 10.15 -4.19
N ARG A 69 3.84 9.22 -4.93
CA ARG A 69 2.39 9.11 -5.06
C ARG A 69 1.95 7.82 -4.37
N PHE A 70 0.95 7.90 -3.52
CA PHE A 70 0.40 6.74 -2.83
C PHE A 70 -0.83 6.22 -3.53
N ASP A 71 -1.02 4.90 -3.54
CA ASP A 71 -2.19 4.28 -4.17
C ASP A 71 -3.49 4.72 -3.49
N PHE A 72 -3.48 4.78 -2.17
CA PHE A 72 -4.61 5.28 -1.39
C PHE A 72 -4.13 6.13 -0.23
N VAL A 73 -4.96 7.05 0.20
CA VAL A 73 -4.78 7.80 1.44
C VAL A 73 -6.10 7.77 2.19
N ILE A 74 -6.07 7.38 3.47
CA ILE A 74 -7.25 7.41 4.33
C ILE A 74 -7.04 8.48 5.39
N LYS A 75 -8.02 9.36 5.56
CA LYS A 75 -8.01 10.40 6.59
C LYS A 75 -9.03 10.07 7.66
N THR A 76 -8.56 9.88 8.88
CA THR A 76 -9.43 9.76 10.06
C THR A 76 -9.38 11.07 10.86
N ASP A 77 -10.07 11.12 12.00
CA ASP A 77 -10.06 12.33 12.83
C ASP A 77 -8.66 12.69 13.32
N THR A 78 -7.80 11.69 13.54
CA THR A 78 -6.50 11.90 14.17
C THR A 78 -5.32 11.56 13.27
N MET A 79 -5.54 10.79 12.19
CA MET A 79 -4.44 10.20 11.43
C MET A 79 -4.64 10.34 9.93
N ILE A 80 -3.52 10.37 9.22
CA ILE A 80 -3.45 10.20 7.77
C ILE A 80 -2.70 8.91 7.50
N TYR A 81 -3.33 7.98 6.80
CA TYR A 81 -2.71 6.71 6.43
C TYR A 81 -2.42 6.72 4.94
N ALA A 82 -1.14 6.60 4.60
CA ALA A 82 -0.70 6.46 3.21
C ALA A 82 -0.53 4.99 2.89
N ILE A 83 -1.15 4.52 1.83
CA ILE A 83 -1.30 3.09 1.53
C ILE A 83 -0.70 2.78 0.18
N GLU A 84 0.11 1.72 0.13
CA GLU A 84 0.58 1.11 -1.11
C GLU A 84 0.04 -0.29 -1.24
N THR A 85 -0.21 -0.72 -2.48
CA THR A 85 -0.73 -2.05 -2.76
C THR A 85 0.11 -2.72 -3.83
N ASN A 86 0.46 -3.99 -3.63
CA ASN A 86 1.21 -4.77 -4.62
C ASN A 86 0.80 -6.23 -4.56
N PHE A 87 0.96 -6.91 -5.69
CA PHE A 87 0.79 -8.35 -5.76
C PHE A 87 1.96 -8.94 -6.53
N TYR A 88 2.68 -9.88 -5.92
CA TYR A 88 3.85 -10.50 -6.52
C TYR A 88 3.60 -11.97 -6.78
N SER A 89 3.42 -12.34 -8.04
CA SER A 89 3.21 -13.72 -8.45
C SER A 89 4.50 -14.54 -8.40
N SER A 90 5.65 -13.88 -8.44
CA SER A 90 6.95 -14.53 -8.32
C SER A 90 7.90 -13.64 -7.53
N GLY A 91 8.88 -14.26 -6.88
CA GLY A 91 9.91 -13.52 -6.15
C GLY A 91 10.90 -12.87 -7.11
N GLY A 92 11.90 -12.22 -6.55
CA GLY A 92 12.96 -11.63 -7.33
C GLY A 92 13.37 -10.24 -6.88
N SER A 93 14.19 -9.61 -7.70
CA SER A 93 14.81 -8.33 -7.35
C SER A 93 13.79 -7.21 -7.16
N LYS A 94 12.72 -7.22 -7.93
CA LYS A 94 11.71 -6.16 -7.83
C LYS A 94 11.01 -6.15 -6.48
N LEU A 95 10.64 -7.31 -5.97
CA LEU A 95 10.06 -7.41 -4.63
C LEU A 95 11.05 -6.93 -3.57
N ASN A 96 12.30 -7.37 -3.69
CA ASN A 96 13.35 -6.97 -2.74
C ASN A 96 13.59 -5.46 -2.77
N GLU A 97 13.64 -4.86 -3.96
CA GLU A 97 13.83 -3.41 -4.11
C GLU A 97 12.67 -2.64 -3.50
N THR A 98 11.45 -3.07 -3.77
CA THR A 98 10.26 -2.43 -3.23
C THR A 98 10.24 -2.52 -1.71
N ALA A 99 10.55 -3.68 -1.17
CA ALA A 99 10.56 -3.88 0.28
C ALA A 99 11.58 -2.97 0.97
N ARG A 100 12.77 -2.81 0.38
CA ARG A 100 13.79 -1.92 0.93
C ARG A 100 13.34 -0.45 0.87
N SER A 101 12.74 -0.06 -0.25
CA SER A 101 12.21 1.29 -0.43
C SER A 101 11.13 1.59 0.61
N TYR A 102 10.23 0.64 0.83
CA TYR A 102 9.14 0.82 1.78
C TYR A 102 9.61 0.76 3.23
N LYS A 103 10.69 0.03 3.51
CA LYS A 103 11.32 0.06 4.82
C LYS A 103 11.79 1.47 5.15
N THR A 104 12.49 2.11 4.21
CA THR A 104 12.94 3.49 4.37
C THR A 104 11.76 4.44 4.55
N LEU A 105 10.73 4.27 3.73
CA LEU A 105 9.53 5.08 3.80
C LEU A 105 8.83 4.94 5.16
N ALA A 106 8.74 3.72 5.69
CA ALA A 106 8.12 3.48 6.98
C ALA A 106 8.90 4.15 8.11
N LEU A 107 10.24 4.08 8.06
CA LEU A 107 11.09 4.74 9.06
C LEU A 107 10.92 6.26 9.02
N GLU A 108 10.86 6.83 7.83
CA GLU A 108 10.63 8.26 7.66
C GLU A 108 9.24 8.67 8.13
N ALA A 109 8.23 7.87 7.80
CA ALA A 109 6.85 8.13 8.22
C ALA A 109 6.69 8.10 9.74
N ASP A 110 7.41 7.21 10.42
CA ASP A 110 7.34 7.08 11.87
C ASP A 110 7.80 8.34 12.61
N THR A 111 8.56 9.21 11.95
CA THR A 111 9.00 10.47 12.56
C THR A 111 7.96 11.58 12.45
N ILE A 112 6.85 11.33 11.75
CA ILE A 112 5.83 12.34 11.48
C ILE A 112 4.59 12.05 12.32
N ASP A 113 4.24 12.99 13.21
CA ASP A 113 3.04 12.84 14.03
C ASP A 113 1.79 12.92 13.15
N GLY A 114 0.85 12.00 13.38
CA GLY A 114 -0.41 11.97 12.64
C GLY A 114 -0.33 11.36 11.26
N PHE A 115 0.78 10.71 10.93
CA PHE A 115 0.99 10.08 9.63
C PHE A 115 1.49 8.65 9.80
N SER A 116 0.97 7.72 9.00
CA SER A 116 1.39 6.33 9.05
C SER A 116 1.41 5.74 7.65
N PHE A 117 2.37 4.86 7.40
CA PHE A 117 2.47 4.14 6.14
C PHE A 117 1.94 2.72 6.32
N VAL A 118 1.10 2.27 5.38
CA VAL A 118 0.49 0.93 5.39
C VAL A 118 0.72 0.27 4.03
N TRP A 119 1.08 -1.00 4.05
CA TRP A 119 1.35 -1.75 2.83
C TRP A 119 0.48 -3.01 2.79
N PHE A 120 -0.39 -3.09 1.78
CA PHE A 120 -1.15 -4.30 1.49
C PHE A 120 -0.50 -5.03 0.34
N THR A 121 -0.03 -6.24 0.59
CA THR A 121 0.72 -7.01 -0.40
C THR A 121 0.44 -8.49 -0.23
N ASP A 122 0.51 -9.23 -1.33
CA ASP A 122 0.32 -10.67 -1.31
C ASP A 122 0.97 -11.28 -2.54
N GLY A 123 0.87 -12.59 -2.68
CA GLY A 123 1.36 -13.34 -3.82
C GLY A 123 2.43 -14.35 -3.44
N LYS A 124 2.60 -15.34 -4.31
CA LYS A 124 3.56 -16.45 -4.10
C LYS A 124 5.01 -15.96 -4.03
N GLY A 125 5.31 -14.82 -4.63
CA GLY A 125 6.66 -14.25 -4.59
C GLY A 125 7.20 -14.05 -3.19
N TRP A 126 6.33 -13.80 -2.22
CA TRP A 126 6.73 -13.60 -0.83
C TRP A 126 7.32 -14.86 -0.21
N THR A 127 6.90 -16.05 -0.65
CA THR A 127 7.40 -17.31 -0.10
C THR A 127 8.91 -17.44 -0.28
N SER A 128 9.43 -17.06 -1.45
CA SER A 128 10.86 -17.14 -1.72
C SER A 128 11.65 -15.97 -1.14
N ALA A 129 11.01 -14.84 -0.92
CA ALA A 129 11.69 -13.63 -0.42
C ALA A 129 11.70 -13.52 1.10
N ARG A 130 10.89 -14.32 1.78
CA ARG A 130 10.61 -14.19 3.21
C ARG A 130 11.86 -14.10 4.09
N ASN A 131 12.81 -14.98 3.88
CA ASN A 131 14.01 -15.02 4.71
C ASN A 131 14.91 -13.81 4.50
N ASN A 132 14.95 -13.30 3.27
CA ASN A 132 15.78 -12.15 2.93
C ASN A 132 15.19 -10.83 3.39
N LEU A 133 13.91 -10.83 3.74
CA LEU A 133 13.18 -9.61 4.11
C LEU A 133 12.77 -9.57 5.58
N GLU A 134 13.35 -10.45 6.40
CA GLU A 134 13.01 -10.52 7.82
C GLU A 134 13.22 -9.18 8.51
N GLU A 135 14.33 -8.51 8.25
CA GLU A 135 14.62 -7.18 8.82
C GLU A 135 13.57 -6.15 8.39
N THR A 136 13.06 -6.27 7.17
CA THR A 136 12.03 -5.38 6.67
C THR A 136 10.74 -5.57 7.45
N PHE A 137 10.39 -6.81 7.75
CA PHE A 137 9.20 -7.10 8.54
C PHE A 137 9.29 -6.56 9.97
N ASP A 138 10.48 -6.52 10.54
CA ASP A 138 10.69 -5.97 11.88
C ASP A 138 10.41 -4.47 11.93
N VAL A 139 10.63 -3.76 10.83
CA VAL A 139 10.41 -2.32 10.73
C VAL A 139 9.01 -1.99 10.23
N LEU A 140 8.50 -2.78 9.27
CA LEU A 140 7.18 -2.56 8.68
C LEU A 140 6.10 -3.19 9.55
N GLU A 141 5.64 -2.45 10.54
CA GLU A 141 4.60 -2.94 11.45
C GLU A 141 3.25 -3.07 10.76
N ASN A 142 2.99 -2.22 9.75
CA ASN A 142 1.70 -2.17 9.06
C ASN A 142 1.81 -2.79 7.66
N ILE A 143 2.14 -4.08 7.61
CA ILE A 143 2.16 -4.85 6.37
C ILE A 143 1.13 -5.97 6.49
N TYR A 144 0.21 -6.04 5.54
CA TYR A 144 -0.93 -6.95 5.60
C TYR A 144 -1.16 -7.64 4.26
N ASN A 145 -1.75 -8.84 4.31
CA ASN A 145 -2.08 -9.62 3.12
C ASN A 145 -3.59 -9.73 2.92
N ILE A 146 -4.00 -10.45 1.88
CA ILE A 146 -5.42 -10.61 1.56
C ILE A 146 -6.17 -11.32 2.69
N LYS A 147 -5.53 -12.30 3.32
CA LYS A 147 -6.15 -13.01 4.43
C LYS A 147 -6.43 -12.09 5.61
N ASP A 148 -5.52 -11.15 5.88
CA ASP A 148 -5.74 -10.14 6.91
C ASP A 148 -6.94 -9.26 6.58
N LEU A 149 -7.09 -8.89 5.30
CA LEU A 149 -8.26 -8.13 4.85
C LEU A 149 -9.55 -8.93 5.08
N GLU A 150 -9.55 -10.21 4.75
CA GLU A 150 -10.68 -11.09 4.97
C GLU A 150 -11.03 -11.24 6.45
N ASN A 151 -10.03 -11.14 7.31
CA ASN A 151 -10.19 -11.23 8.76
C ASN A 151 -10.55 -9.90 9.43
N GLY A 152 -10.82 -8.85 8.66
CA GLY A 152 -11.33 -7.59 9.19
C GLY A 152 -10.29 -6.60 9.66
N ILE A 153 -9.06 -6.70 9.16
CA ILE A 153 -7.96 -5.80 9.59
C ILE A 153 -8.29 -4.32 9.33
N MET A 154 -9.08 -4.02 8.30
CA MET A 154 -9.48 -2.64 7.99
C MET A 154 -10.14 -1.94 9.16
N ASN A 155 -10.96 -2.67 9.91
CA ASN A 155 -11.68 -2.11 11.05
C ASN A 155 -10.79 -1.93 12.28
N LEU A 156 -9.61 -2.54 12.28
CA LEU A 156 -8.68 -2.46 13.41
C LEU A 156 -7.64 -1.38 13.25
N ILE A 157 -7.15 -1.14 12.03
CA ILE A 157 -6.05 -0.20 11.82
C ILE A 157 -6.50 1.24 11.64
N PHE A 158 -7.59 1.48 10.92
CA PHE A 158 -7.98 2.85 10.56
C PHE A 158 -8.97 3.43 11.57
N LYS A 159 -8.42 4.13 12.54
CA LYS A 159 -9.22 4.75 13.61
C LYS A 159 -9.03 6.24 13.70
#